data_e0a65fb9e6defd87d43433c87919646f
#
_entry.id   e0a65fb9e6defd87d43433c87919646f
#
_cell.length_a   1.000
_cell.length_b   1.000
_cell.length_c   1.000
_cell.angle_alpha   90.00
_cell.angle_beta   90.00
_cell.angle_gamma   90.00
#
_symmetry.space_group_name_H-M   'P 1'
#
loop_
_entity.id
_entity.type
_entity.pdbx_description
1 polymer ?
#
loop_
_entity_poly.entity_id
_entity_poly.type
_entity_poly.pdbx_seq_one_letter_code
_entity_poly.pdbx_strand_id
1 'polypeptide(L)'
;MIAATILISLALVAPDSKPDTTAQPATPAAPTAPGTGLVPKALLSGGDALAKSLQELVESGDVYSEELSAMVEQFPSYAPRPVPMTSALRIVGSDTMGPLLSNISISYQVVYPDVKVNIDQGGSLKGIVALKGGLCDMASVARNLTEQEVADIGKATGKQVFVVPIARDATCVYVNADNPIAGMTKEQCNGLFSITHTMTEVPIMRWNELDATSPLGNTFPSLYVPHLTSGTLQLFIEWCMPGEQITTIGRYTEPGPSSVVNACCAYPTAIGISGYANRQARARAVPLSIGAGQPFIAPTVTAICDGTYPLARPLHLVFVATDAHHIPDGIREFLRFTLAEDGQDMAAMTGNIPMDASRIPEFLGTPVKGVWQ
;
A
#
# COMPACT_ATOMS: atom_id res chain seq x y z
N MET A 1 -21.05 33.18 -50.67
CA MET A 1 -20.50 34.53 -50.66
C MET A 1 -20.06 34.81 -49.23
N ILE A 2 -18.92 34.97 -48.92
CA ILE A 2 -17.62 35.50 -49.09
C ILE A 2 -16.67 34.81 -48.14
N ALA A 3 -15.59 34.23 -48.67
CA ALA A 3 -14.46 33.72 -47.91
C ALA A 3 -13.61 34.88 -47.39
N ALA A 4 -13.04 34.74 -46.22
CA ALA A 4 -11.93 35.58 -45.80
C ALA A 4 -10.81 34.68 -45.26
N THR A 5 -9.80 34.53 -46.09
CA THR A 5 -8.51 33.89 -45.85
C THR A 5 -7.65 34.86 -45.04
N ILE A 6 -7.09 34.43 -43.92
CA ILE A 6 -6.01 35.15 -43.25
C ILE A 6 -4.76 34.27 -43.26
N LEU A 7 -3.78 34.69 -44.04
CA LEU A 7 -2.39 34.24 -44.00
C LEU A 7 -1.73 34.82 -42.74
N ILE A 8 -1.04 33.99 -41.95
CA ILE A 8 -0.06 34.44 -40.97
C ILE A 8 1.31 33.90 -41.38
N SER A 9 2.22 34.83 -41.61
CA SER A 9 3.61 34.62 -42.01
C SER A 9 4.42 33.91 -40.89
N LEU A 10 5.17 32.91 -41.29
CA LEU A 10 6.30 32.37 -40.51
C LEU A 10 7.46 33.37 -40.58
N ALA A 11 7.93 33.82 -39.42
CA ALA A 11 9.25 34.43 -39.26
C ALA A 11 10.21 33.39 -38.65
N LEU A 12 11.18 32.96 -39.45
CA LEU A 12 12.36 32.20 -38.99
C LEU A 12 13.24 33.14 -38.15
N VAL A 13 13.60 32.72 -36.94
CA VAL A 13 14.73 33.27 -36.18
C VAL A 13 15.70 32.13 -35.92
N ALA A 14 16.93 32.31 -36.36
CA ALA A 14 18.06 31.40 -36.21
C ALA A 14 18.62 31.44 -34.78
N PRO A 15 19.38 30.39 -34.34
CA PRO A 15 19.77 30.22 -32.94
C PRO A 15 21.09 30.95 -32.63
N ASP A 16 21.16 31.64 -31.52
CA ASP A 16 22.41 32.15 -30.95
C ASP A 16 22.71 31.54 -29.59
N SER A 17 23.95 31.03 -29.56
CA SER A 17 24.90 30.87 -28.44
C SER A 17 24.43 30.31 -27.08
N LYS A 18 25.01 29.15 -26.76
CA LYS A 18 25.11 28.56 -25.41
C LYS A 18 25.91 29.47 -24.45
N PRO A 19 25.54 29.54 -23.19
CA PRO A 19 26.50 29.78 -22.12
C PRO A 19 26.94 28.44 -21.51
N ASP A 20 28.24 28.26 -21.47
CA ASP A 20 29.01 27.28 -20.74
C ASP A 20 28.87 27.57 -19.24
N THR A 21 28.39 26.62 -18.44
CA THR A 21 28.49 26.65 -16.98
C THR A 21 28.68 25.24 -16.46
N THR A 22 29.94 24.86 -16.38
CA THR A 22 30.44 23.81 -15.51
C THR A 22 30.39 24.30 -14.06
N ALA A 23 29.36 23.90 -13.33
CA ALA A 23 29.38 23.83 -11.87
C ALA A 23 28.44 22.73 -11.42
N GLN A 24 29.03 21.58 -11.17
CA GLN A 24 28.38 20.45 -10.52
C GLN A 24 28.24 20.78 -9.03
N PRO A 25 27.04 20.75 -8.42
CA PRO A 25 26.93 20.87 -6.97
C PRO A 25 27.44 19.60 -6.32
N ALA A 26 28.22 19.77 -5.27
CA ALA A 26 28.82 18.70 -4.47
C ALA A 26 27.74 17.75 -3.93
N THR A 27 27.95 16.47 -4.16
CA THR A 27 27.15 15.38 -3.58
C THR A 27 27.32 15.41 -2.05
N PRO A 28 26.27 15.45 -1.24
CA PRO A 28 26.40 15.27 0.20
C PRO A 28 26.86 13.84 0.49
N ALA A 29 27.78 13.72 1.46
CA ALA A 29 28.31 12.45 1.91
C ALA A 29 27.19 11.51 2.36
N ALA A 30 27.26 10.26 1.92
CA ALA A 30 26.33 9.20 2.30
C ALA A 30 26.39 8.98 3.83
N PRO A 31 25.23 8.82 4.49
CA PRO A 31 25.20 8.41 5.89
C PRO A 31 25.72 6.97 6.02
N THR A 32 26.51 6.74 7.06
CA THR A 32 27.04 5.43 7.46
C THR A 32 25.90 4.44 7.66
N ALA A 33 25.99 3.28 7.01
CA ALA A 33 25.00 2.23 7.04
C ALA A 33 24.73 1.71 8.47
N PRO A 34 23.46 1.54 8.88
CA PRO A 34 23.12 0.67 9.99
C PRO A 34 23.11 -0.80 9.55
N GLY A 35 23.29 -1.67 10.50
CA GLY A 35 23.63 -3.07 10.46
C GLY A 35 22.95 -3.96 9.39
N THR A 36 23.70 -5.00 9.08
CA THR A 36 23.38 -6.10 8.15
C THR A 36 21.97 -6.67 8.35
N GLY A 37 21.03 -6.21 7.52
CA GLY A 37 19.74 -6.87 7.37
C GLY A 37 19.95 -8.23 6.70
N LEU A 38 19.38 -9.27 7.30
CA LEU A 38 19.41 -10.63 6.79
C LEU A 38 18.62 -10.70 5.47
N VAL A 39 19.28 -11.11 4.40
CA VAL A 39 18.61 -11.46 3.14
C VAL A 39 17.90 -12.79 3.35
N PRO A 40 16.59 -12.93 3.01
CA PRO A 40 15.87 -14.18 3.15
C PRO A 40 16.57 -15.35 2.48
N LYS A 41 16.64 -16.51 3.16
CA LYS A 41 17.36 -17.70 2.68
C LYS A 41 16.92 -18.19 1.30
N ALA A 42 15.64 -18.08 0.99
CA ALA A 42 15.07 -18.44 -0.31
C ALA A 42 15.63 -17.60 -1.47
N LEU A 43 16.09 -16.38 -1.20
CA LEU A 43 16.60 -15.44 -2.20
C LEU A 43 18.09 -15.63 -2.53
N LEU A 44 18.83 -16.30 -1.67
CA LEU A 44 20.25 -16.62 -1.92
C LEU A 44 20.43 -17.65 -3.04
N SER A 45 19.38 -18.32 -3.50
CA SER A 45 19.37 -19.28 -4.60
C SER A 45 18.72 -18.78 -5.90
N GLY A 46 18.12 -17.60 -5.91
CA GLY A 46 17.46 -17.00 -7.07
C GLY A 46 18.33 -15.99 -7.79
N GLY A 47 18.23 -15.93 -9.12
CA GLY A 47 19.14 -15.21 -10.01
C GLY A 47 19.42 -13.74 -9.68
N ASP A 48 20.57 -13.23 -10.15
CA ASP A 48 21.21 -11.94 -9.82
C ASP A 48 20.31 -10.68 -9.88
N ALA A 49 19.26 -10.67 -10.70
CA ALA A 49 18.37 -9.52 -10.86
C ALA A 49 17.43 -9.33 -9.66
N LEU A 50 16.93 -10.41 -9.06
CA LEU A 50 16.06 -10.37 -7.90
C LEU A 50 16.86 -10.03 -6.63
N ALA A 51 18.02 -10.65 -6.46
CA ALA A 51 18.93 -10.35 -5.35
C ALA A 51 19.31 -8.86 -5.33
N LYS A 52 19.59 -8.27 -6.51
CA LYS A 52 19.90 -6.85 -6.65
C LYS A 52 18.73 -5.93 -6.29
N SER A 53 17.52 -6.24 -6.77
CA SER A 53 16.31 -5.47 -6.47
C SER A 53 15.95 -5.50 -4.98
N LEU A 54 16.18 -6.62 -4.32
CA LEU A 54 15.91 -6.79 -2.89
C LEU A 54 17.00 -6.15 -2.03
N GLN A 55 18.25 -6.16 -2.49
CA GLN A 55 19.34 -5.46 -1.84
C GLN A 55 19.16 -3.94 -1.91
N GLU A 56 18.68 -3.39 -3.03
CA GLU A 56 18.30 -1.97 -3.18
C GLU A 56 17.14 -1.58 -2.22
N LEU A 57 16.19 -2.48 -1.98
CA LEU A 57 15.11 -2.30 -1.00
C LEU A 57 15.63 -2.32 0.45
N VAL A 58 16.57 -3.20 0.78
CA VAL A 58 17.19 -3.28 2.11
C VAL A 58 18.12 -2.07 2.35
N GLU A 59 18.84 -1.62 1.34
CA GLU A 59 19.73 -0.46 1.43
C GLU A 59 18.96 0.87 1.57
N SER A 60 17.68 0.94 1.19
CA SER A 60 16.80 2.09 1.47
C SER A 60 16.43 2.27 2.96
N GLY A 61 16.79 1.32 3.81
CA GLY A 61 17.11 1.48 5.24
C GLY A 61 15.94 1.59 6.23
N ASP A 62 14.67 1.75 5.80
CA ASP A 62 13.60 2.15 6.73
C ASP A 62 12.38 1.19 6.77
N VAL A 63 12.39 0.12 5.99
CA VAL A 63 11.19 -0.69 5.79
C VAL A 63 11.16 -1.94 6.69
N TYR A 64 12.31 -2.54 6.95
CA TYR A 64 12.44 -3.78 7.72
C TYR A 64 12.94 -3.50 9.14
N SER A 65 12.03 -3.45 10.11
CA SER A 65 12.37 -3.24 11.52
C SER A 65 12.57 -4.57 12.26
N GLU A 66 13.31 -4.56 13.39
CA GLU A 66 13.45 -5.74 14.28
C GLU A 66 12.07 -6.29 14.72
N GLU A 67 11.09 -5.39 14.91
CA GLU A 67 9.72 -5.78 15.29
C GLU A 67 9.05 -6.60 14.18
N LEU A 68 9.20 -6.24 12.90
CA LEU A 68 8.66 -7.01 11.78
C LEU A 68 9.40 -8.34 11.60
N SER A 69 10.72 -8.37 11.79
CA SER A 69 11.50 -9.60 11.78
C SER A 69 11.01 -10.60 12.82
N ALA A 70 10.82 -10.14 14.07
CA ALA A 70 10.29 -10.99 15.15
C ALA A 70 8.87 -11.51 14.86
N MET A 71 8.06 -10.79 14.11
CA MET A 71 6.76 -11.29 13.65
C MET A 71 6.90 -12.38 12.59
N VAL A 72 7.82 -12.22 11.64
CA VAL A 72 8.08 -13.21 10.58
C VAL A 72 8.57 -14.54 11.15
N GLU A 73 9.47 -14.51 12.12
CA GLU A 73 10.00 -15.71 12.78
C GLU A 73 8.94 -16.62 13.45
N GLN A 74 7.72 -16.11 13.66
CA GLN A 74 6.60 -16.89 14.19
C GLN A 74 5.91 -17.76 13.16
N PHE A 75 6.21 -17.54 11.86
CA PHE A 75 5.61 -18.31 10.78
C PHE A 75 6.37 -19.63 10.54
N PRO A 76 5.68 -20.67 10.04
CA PRO A 76 6.33 -21.91 9.66
C PRO A 76 7.23 -21.68 8.44
N SER A 77 8.36 -22.36 8.40
CA SER A 77 9.19 -22.42 7.20
C SER A 77 8.45 -23.16 6.07
N TYR A 78 8.75 -22.80 4.83
CA TYR A 78 8.13 -23.42 3.67
C TYR A 78 9.02 -24.52 3.07
N ALA A 79 8.41 -25.69 2.78
CA ALA A 79 9.01 -26.73 1.97
C ALA A 79 8.11 -27.03 0.75
N PRO A 80 8.69 -27.04 -0.47
CA PRO A 80 7.93 -27.30 -1.69
C PRO A 80 7.32 -28.70 -1.68
N ARG A 81 6.08 -28.81 -2.16
CA ARG A 81 5.40 -30.11 -2.33
C ARG A 81 5.53 -30.60 -3.76
N PRO A 82 5.77 -31.89 -3.98
CA PRO A 82 5.77 -32.49 -5.29
C PRO A 82 4.34 -32.74 -5.79
N VAL A 83 3.54 -31.69 -5.87
CA VAL A 83 2.17 -31.77 -6.42
C VAL A 83 2.14 -31.23 -7.85
N PRO A 84 1.31 -31.80 -8.74
CA PRO A 84 1.06 -31.21 -10.04
C PRO A 84 0.45 -29.82 -9.85
N MET A 85 1.21 -28.79 -10.17
CA MET A 85 0.74 -27.42 -10.04
C MET A 85 -0.02 -26.99 -11.29
N THR A 86 -1.09 -26.23 -11.11
CA THR A 86 -1.73 -25.53 -12.22
C THR A 86 -0.72 -24.60 -12.88
N SER A 87 -0.68 -24.60 -14.20
CA SER A 87 0.30 -23.83 -14.97
C SER A 87 0.18 -22.31 -14.82
N ALA A 88 -0.94 -21.81 -14.31
CA ALA A 88 -1.16 -20.38 -14.08
C ALA A 88 -2.13 -20.11 -12.93
N LEU A 89 -1.85 -19.05 -12.17
CA LEU A 89 -2.74 -18.43 -11.20
C LEU A 89 -3.05 -17.00 -11.65
N ARG A 90 -4.30 -16.60 -11.59
CA ARG A 90 -4.77 -15.25 -11.94
C ARG A 90 -5.27 -14.56 -10.69
N ILE A 91 -4.60 -13.47 -10.29
CA ILE A 91 -4.96 -12.64 -9.16
C ILE A 91 -5.40 -11.27 -9.70
N VAL A 92 -6.61 -10.84 -9.37
CA VAL A 92 -7.16 -9.57 -9.84
C VAL A 92 -7.56 -8.73 -8.64
N GLY A 93 -7.28 -7.42 -8.65
CA GLY A 93 -7.85 -6.52 -7.65
C GLY A 93 -6.98 -5.34 -7.25
N SER A 94 -6.67 -5.24 -5.96
CA SER A 94 -6.14 -4.06 -5.29
C SER A 94 -4.78 -3.60 -5.80
N ASP A 95 -4.68 -2.34 -6.19
CA ASP A 95 -3.41 -1.69 -6.54
C ASP A 95 -2.46 -1.61 -5.33
N THR A 96 -3.01 -1.41 -4.13
CA THR A 96 -2.25 -1.38 -2.88
C THR A 96 -1.45 -2.67 -2.65
N MET A 97 -2.02 -3.81 -3.03
CA MET A 97 -1.39 -5.13 -2.85
C MET A 97 -0.44 -5.48 -4.00
N GLY A 98 -0.37 -4.66 -5.04
CA GLY A 98 0.42 -4.94 -6.24
C GLY A 98 1.90 -5.23 -5.94
N PRO A 99 2.64 -4.35 -5.25
CA PRO A 99 4.05 -4.58 -4.91
C PRO A 99 4.25 -5.85 -4.07
N LEU A 100 3.45 -6.05 -3.04
CA LEU A 100 3.47 -7.23 -2.19
C LEU A 100 3.27 -8.52 -3.00
N LEU A 101 2.18 -8.59 -3.77
CA LEU A 101 1.87 -9.79 -4.56
C LEU A 101 2.88 -10.04 -5.67
N SER A 102 3.46 -8.98 -6.25
CA SER A 102 4.53 -9.13 -7.25
C SER A 102 5.77 -9.79 -6.64
N ASN A 103 6.22 -9.34 -5.47
CA ASN A 103 7.37 -9.91 -4.79
C ASN A 103 7.11 -11.36 -4.33
N ILE A 104 5.94 -11.63 -3.72
CA ILE A 104 5.54 -13.00 -3.38
C ILE A 104 5.52 -13.89 -4.62
N SER A 105 4.96 -13.40 -5.74
CA SER A 105 4.85 -14.18 -6.98
C SER A 105 6.22 -14.50 -7.60
N ILE A 106 7.14 -13.55 -7.58
CA ILE A 106 8.51 -13.77 -8.06
C ILE A 106 9.20 -14.84 -7.21
N SER A 107 9.14 -14.73 -5.87
CA SER A 107 9.73 -15.70 -4.94
C SER A 107 9.07 -17.08 -5.07
N TYR A 108 7.76 -17.14 -5.23
CA TYR A 108 7.02 -18.37 -5.46
C TYR A 108 7.42 -19.06 -6.78
N GLN A 109 7.65 -18.30 -7.85
CA GLN A 109 8.10 -18.82 -9.15
C GLN A 109 9.55 -19.31 -9.14
N VAL A 110 10.38 -18.90 -8.18
CA VAL A 110 11.70 -19.52 -7.94
C VAL A 110 11.52 -20.96 -7.44
N VAL A 111 10.53 -21.19 -6.61
CA VAL A 111 10.21 -22.54 -6.08
C VAL A 111 9.47 -23.41 -7.10
N TYR A 112 8.56 -22.80 -7.88
CA TYR A 112 7.76 -23.45 -8.91
C TYR A 112 7.93 -22.78 -10.27
N PRO A 113 9.02 -23.04 -11.00
CA PRO A 113 9.34 -22.31 -12.24
C PRO A 113 8.30 -22.46 -13.37
N ASP A 114 7.53 -23.55 -13.37
CA ASP A 114 6.50 -23.82 -14.37
C ASP A 114 5.17 -23.12 -14.07
N VAL A 115 5.01 -22.51 -12.90
CA VAL A 115 3.80 -21.79 -12.51
C VAL A 115 3.92 -20.31 -12.88
N LYS A 116 2.92 -19.80 -13.62
CA LYS A 116 2.80 -18.36 -13.91
C LYS A 116 1.80 -17.71 -12.98
N VAL A 117 2.21 -16.70 -12.23
CA VAL A 117 1.29 -15.89 -11.43
C VAL A 117 1.04 -14.57 -12.17
N ASN A 118 -0.19 -14.38 -12.62
CA ASN A 118 -0.62 -13.18 -13.34
C ASN A 118 -1.38 -12.27 -12.38
N ILE A 119 -0.88 -11.05 -12.19
CA ILE A 119 -1.49 -10.05 -11.32
C ILE A 119 -2.06 -8.94 -12.19
N ASP A 120 -3.38 -8.70 -12.07
CA ASP A 120 -4.08 -7.63 -12.77
C ASP A 120 -4.68 -6.65 -11.75
N GLN A 121 -4.13 -5.45 -11.69
CA GLN A 121 -4.52 -4.39 -10.76
C GLN A 121 -5.71 -3.58 -11.31
N GLY A 122 -6.32 -2.74 -10.46
CA GLY A 122 -7.43 -1.86 -10.84
C GLY A 122 -8.50 -1.75 -9.75
N GLY A 123 -8.09 -1.95 -8.49
CA GLY A 123 -8.92 -1.77 -7.29
C GLY A 123 -9.60 -3.05 -6.79
N SER A 124 -9.87 -3.08 -5.49
CA SER A 124 -10.49 -4.21 -4.80
C SER A 124 -11.84 -4.63 -5.42
N LEU A 125 -12.65 -3.66 -5.86
CA LEU A 125 -13.95 -3.93 -6.48
C LEU A 125 -13.79 -4.69 -7.80
N LYS A 126 -12.79 -4.36 -8.62
CA LYS A 126 -12.48 -5.11 -9.86
C LYS A 126 -12.20 -6.57 -9.55
N GLY A 127 -11.43 -6.85 -8.49
CA GLY A 127 -11.17 -8.22 -8.03
C GLY A 127 -12.44 -8.97 -7.63
N ILE A 128 -13.30 -8.35 -6.84
CA ILE A 128 -14.59 -8.92 -6.42
C ILE A 128 -15.47 -9.26 -7.63
N VAL A 129 -15.57 -8.32 -8.59
CA VAL A 129 -16.34 -8.52 -9.83
C VAL A 129 -15.75 -9.65 -10.68
N ALA A 130 -14.42 -9.69 -10.82
CA ALA A 130 -13.72 -10.74 -11.55
C ALA A 130 -13.95 -12.13 -10.91
N LEU A 131 -13.89 -12.21 -9.58
CA LEU A 131 -14.14 -13.47 -8.86
C LEU A 131 -15.58 -13.94 -9.01
N LYS A 132 -16.57 -13.05 -8.91
CA LYS A 132 -17.99 -13.36 -9.19
C LYS A 132 -18.21 -13.89 -10.61
N GLY A 133 -17.47 -13.37 -11.57
CA GLY A 133 -17.54 -13.78 -12.98
C GLY A 133 -16.69 -15.01 -13.34
N GLY A 134 -15.94 -15.59 -12.40
CA GLY A 134 -15.02 -16.71 -12.70
C GLY A 134 -13.82 -16.30 -13.58
N LEU A 135 -13.48 -15.00 -13.61
CA LEU A 135 -12.41 -14.45 -14.45
C LEU A 135 -11.04 -14.44 -13.76
N CYS A 136 -10.98 -14.76 -12.48
CA CYS A 136 -9.75 -14.93 -11.72
C CYS A 136 -9.86 -16.11 -10.76
N ASP A 137 -8.71 -16.59 -10.29
CA ASP A 137 -8.60 -17.66 -9.31
C ASP A 137 -8.66 -17.09 -7.89
N MET A 138 -8.10 -15.90 -7.69
CA MET A 138 -8.16 -15.15 -6.43
C MET A 138 -8.40 -13.66 -6.69
N ALA A 139 -9.16 -13.01 -5.81
CA ALA A 139 -9.28 -11.56 -5.77
C ALA A 139 -8.38 -11.01 -4.66
N SER A 140 -7.61 -9.94 -4.93
CA SER A 140 -6.87 -9.18 -3.94
C SER A 140 -7.71 -7.99 -3.45
N VAL A 141 -7.95 -7.92 -2.13
CA VAL A 141 -8.85 -6.93 -1.52
C VAL A 141 -8.18 -6.29 -0.31
N ALA A 142 -7.94 -4.97 -0.37
CA ALA A 142 -7.26 -4.21 0.68
C ALA A 142 -8.25 -3.53 1.65
N ARG A 143 -9.28 -4.22 2.07
CA ARG A 143 -10.28 -3.85 3.08
C ARG A 143 -11.07 -5.08 3.53
N ASN A 144 -11.87 -4.93 4.55
CA ASN A 144 -12.86 -5.95 4.86
C ASN A 144 -13.91 -6.04 3.73
N LEU A 145 -14.35 -7.26 3.43
CA LEU A 145 -15.52 -7.46 2.60
C LEU A 145 -16.78 -7.25 3.44
N THR A 146 -17.82 -6.70 2.81
CA THR A 146 -19.13 -6.65 3.45
C THR A 146 -19.79 -8.04 3.41
N GLU A 147 -20.71 -8.31 4.32
CA GLU A 147 -21.50 -9.55 4.31
C GLU A 147 -22.26 -9.73 2.99
N GLN A 148 -22.75 -8.62 2.42
CA GLN A 148 -23.44 -8.63 1.14
C GLN A 148 -22.50 -9.04 -0.01
N GLU A 149 -21.25 -8.57 -0.04
CA GLU A 149 -20.25 -8.95 -1.05
C GLU A 149 -19.94 -10.44 -0.96
N VAL A 150 -19.75 -10.97 0.25
CA VAL A 150 -19.51 -12.41 0.46
C VAL A 150 -20.72 -13.23 -0.01
N ALA A 151 -21.93 -12.83 0.37
CA ALA A 151 -23.17 -13.49 -0.05
C ALA A 151 -23.35 -13.46 -1.58
N ASP A 152 -23.08 -12.32 -2.21
CA ASP A 152 -23.16 -12.14 -3.65
C ASP A 152 -22.15 -13.01 -4.43
N ILE A 153 -20.92 -13.11 -3.93
CA ILE A 153 -19.90 -14.00 -4.53
C ILE A 153 -20.36 -15.45 -4.41
N GLY A 154 -20.79 -15.87 -3.23
CA GLY A 154 -21.27 -17.24 -2.99
C GLY A 154 -22.45 -17.59 -3.88
N LYS A 155 -23.43 -16.69 -4.01
CA LYS A 155 -24.60 -16.87 -4.88
C LYS A 155 -24.23 -16.95 -6.36
N ALA A 156 -23.34 -16.08 -6.83
CA ALA A 156 -22.94 -16.02 -8.23
C ALA A 156 -22.13 -17.26 -8.66
N THR A 157 -21.30 -17.79 -7.76
CA THR A 157 -20.40 -18.90 -8.06
C THR A 157 -20.95 -20.27 -7.67
N GLY A 158 -21.97 -20.31 -6.80
CA GLY A 158 -22.49 -21.58 -6.23
C GLY A 158 -21.49 -22.26 -5.28
N LYS A 159 -20.50 -21.54 -4.76
CA LYS A 159 -19.39 -22.06 -3.96
C LYS A 159 -19.23 -21.31 -2.63
N GLN A 160 -18.51 -21.92 -1.71
CA GLN A 160 -18.09 -21.28 -0.48
C GLN A 160 -17.01 -20.22 -0.77
N VAL A 161 -17.13 -19.06 -0.11
CA VAL A 161 -16.17 -17.96 -0.21
C VAL A 161 -15.16 -18.07 0.94
N PHE A 162 -13.90 -17.99 0.61
CA PHE A 162 -12.79 -17.97 1.56
C PHE A 162 -12.12 -16.60 1.52
N VAL A 163 -12.01 -15.97 2.68
CA VAL A 163 -11.36 -14.67 2.86
C VAL A 163 -10.14 -14.88 3.74
N VAL A 164 -8.95 -14.78 3.16
CA VAL A 164 -7.67 -15.07 3.83
C VAL A 164 -6.88 -13.79 4.00
N PRO A 165 -6.69 -13.29 5.23
CA PRO A 165 -5.77 -12.19 5.48
C PRO A 165 -4.33 -12.68 5.25
N ILE A 166 -3.54 -11.91 4.48
CA ILE A 166 -2.16 -12.25 4.16
C ILE A 166 -1.15 -11.25 4.71
N ALA A 167 -1.57 -10.04 5.00
CA ALA A 167 -0.77 -8.99 5.61
C ALA A 167 -1.70 -7.88 6.14
N ARG A 168 -1.13 -6.87 6.78
CA ARG A 168 -1.82 -5.65 7.21
C ARG A 168 -1.16 -4.42 6.60
N ASP A 169 -1.94 -3.37 6.45
CA ASP A 169 -1.49 -2.04 6.04
C ASP A 169 -2.33 -1.00 6.79
N ALA A 170 -1.95 0.25 6.66
CA ALA A 170 -2.77 1.36 7.12
C ALA A 170 -2.71 2.52 6.13
N THR A 171 -3.77 3.30 6.05
CA THR A 171 -3.73 4.61 5.40
C THR A 171 -3.26 5.65 6.42
N CYS A 172 -2.23 6.40 6.07
CA CYS A 172 -1.63 7.41 6.93
C CYS A 172 -1.75 8.80 6.31
N VAL A 173 -1.84 9.81 7.17
CA VAL A 173 -1.65 11.21 6.82
C VAL A 173 -0.19 11.55 7.09
N TYR A 174 0.53 12.00 6.08
CA TYR A 174 1.95 12.35 6.18
C TYR A 174 2.17 13.84 6.13
N VAL A 175 3.13 14.31 6.90
CA VAL A 175 3.67 15.68 6.86
C VAL A 175 5.19 15.62 6.81
N ASN A 176 5.84 16.73 6.52
CA ASN A 176 7.29 16.83 6.66
C ASN A 176 7.73 16.46 8.10
N ALA A 177 8.89 15.81 8.25
CA ALA A 177 9.38 15.39 9.57
C ALA A 177 9.51 16.54 10.57
N ASP A 178 9.85 17.75 10.08
CA ASP A 178 10.01 18.95 10.90
C ASP A 178 8.67 19.65 11.25
N ASN A 179 7.54 19.18 10.71
CA ASN A 179 6.22 19.72 11.02
C ASN A 179 5.80 19.31 12.44
N PRO A 180 5.53 20.25 13.37
CA PRO A 180 5.32 19.93 14.79
C PRO A 180 3.89 19.45 15.13
N ILE A 181 2.95 19.38 14.17
CA ILE A 181 1.55 19.02 14.48
C ILE A 181 1.47 17.72 15.28
N ALA A 182 0.82 17.74 16.44
CA ALA A 182 0.78 16.60 17.35
C ALA A 182 -0.13 15.46 16.86
N GLY A 183 -1.18 15.80 16.13
CA GLY A 183 -2.16 14.86 15.61
C GLY A 183 -3.27 15.57 14.85
N MET A 184 -4.15 14.80 14.20
CA MET A 184 -5.35 15.32 13.54
C MET A 184 -6.58 14.51 13.94
N THR A 185 -7.67 15.21 14.22
CA THR A 185 -8.96 14.56 14.42
C THR A 185 -9.64 14.26 13.09
N LYS A 186 -10.64 13.39 13.14
CA LYS A 186 -11.48 13.07 12.00
C LYS A 186 -12.13 14.31 11.39
N GLU A 187 -12.62 15.22 12.26
CA GLU A 187 -13.23 16.49 11.86
C GLU A 187 -12.19 17.41 11.19
N GLN A 188 -10.98 17.50 11.72
CA GLN A 188 -9.91 18.29 11.08
C GLN A 188 -9.54 17.73 9.70
N CYS A 189 -9.50 16.40 9.55
CA CYS A 189 -9.32 15.78 8.25
C CYS A 189 -10.48 16.12 7.29
N ASN A 190 -11.72 16.09 7.74
CA ASN A 190 -12.88 16.51 6.96
C ASN A 190 -12.76 18.00 6.56
N GLY A 191 -12.52 18.89 7.52
CA GLY A 191 -12.42 20.33 7.28
C GLY A 191 -11.31 20.73 6.30
N LEU A 192 -10.22 19.95 6.24
CA LEU A 192 -9.10 20.19 5.34
C LEU A 192 -9.27 19.57 3.95
N PHE A 193 -9.79 18.34 3.86
CA PHE A 193 -9.78 17.57 2.62
C PHE A 193 -11.13 17.52 1.90
N SER A 194 -12.26 17.85 2.57
CA SER A 194 -13.58 17.82 1.94
C SER A 194 -13.92 19.10 1.17
N ILE A 195 -14.84 19.01 0.22
CA ILE A 195 -15.47 20.17 -0.43
C ILE A 195 -16.59 20.73 0.44
N THR A 196 -17.34 19.87 1.11
CA THR A 196 -18.60 20.22 1.80
C THR A 196 -18.43 20.45 3.30
N HIS A 197 -17.32 19.97 3.88
CA HIS A 197 -16.93 20.18 5.28
C HIS A 197 -18.03 19.84 6.29
N THR A 198 -18.76 18.72 6.08
CA THR A 198 -19.97 18.39 6.88
C THR A 198 -19.68 18.12 8.36
N MET A 199 -18.42 17.91 8.73
CA MET A 199 -18.00 17.67 10.12
C MET A 199 -17.43 18.93 10.80
N THR A 200 -17.28 20.03 10.06
CA THR A 200 -16.79 21.31 10.57
C THR A 200 -17.70 22.45 10.11
N GLU A 201 -17.81 23.54 10.90
CA GLU A 201 -18.62 24.70 10.52
C GLU A 201 -17.97 25.50 9.36
N VAL A 202 -16.64 25.45 9.29
CA VAL A 202 -15.84 26.19 8.31
C VAL A 202 -14.71 25.30 7.77
N PRO A 203 -14.27 25.52 6.50
CA PRO A 203 -13.11 24.83 5.96
C PRO A 203 -11.83 25.22 6.72
N ILE A 204 -10.92 24.25 6.83
CA ILE A 204 -9.56 24.50 7.31
C ILE A 204 -8.67 24.85 6.11
N MET A 205 -8.14 26.05 6.10
CA MET A 205 -7.37 26.58 4.98
C MET A 205 -5.92 26.93 5.36
N ARG A 206 -5.58 26.91 6.65
CA ARG A 206 -4.28 27.36 7.12
C ARG A 206 -3.73 26.45 8.21
N TRP A 207 -2.40 26.40 8.32
CA TRP A 207 -1.73 25.57 9.32
C TRP A 207 -2.04 25.97 10.75
N ASN A 208 -2.21 27.28 11.04
CA ASN A 208 -2.58 27.75 12.38
C ASN A 208 -4.04 27.43 12.77
N GLU A 209 -4.87 27.01 11.84
CA GLU A 209 -6.23 26.50 12.10
C GLU A 209 -6.20 25.02 12.49
N LEU A 210 -5.16 24.29 12.09
CA LEU A 210 -4.88 22.92 12.54
C LEU A 210 -4.15 22.91 13.89
N ASP A 211 -3.15 23.76 14.02
CA ASP A 211 -2.33 23.94 15.23
C ASP A 211 -1.98 25.43 15.36
N ALA A 212 -2.57 26.10 16.35
CA ALA A 212 -2.37 27.52 16.59
C ALA A 212 -0.91 27.92 16.87
N THR A 213 -0.09 26.94 17.29
CA THR A 213 1.35 27.13 17.58
C THR A 213 2.25 26.79 16.39
N SER A 214 1.67 26.38 15.27
CA SER A 214 2.45 25.97 14.10
C SER A 214 3.36 27.08 13.58
N PRO A 215 4.67 26.81 13.39
CA PRO A 215 5.60 27.76 12.79
C PRO A 215 5.27 28.07 11.33
N LEU A 216 4.45 27.25 10.67
CA LEU A 216 3.93 27.50 9.33
C LEU A 216 2.84 28.58 9.32
N GLY A 217 2.27 28.91 10.48
CA GLY A 217 1.40 30.05 10.70
C GLY A 217 0.23 30.12 9.71
N ASN A 218 0.16 31.23 9.00
CA ASN A 218 -0.93 31.57 8.09
C ASN A 218 -0.74 31.00 6.67
N THR A 219 0.18 30.03 6.47
CA THR A 219 0.39 29.41 5.15
C THR A 219 -0.67 28.35 4.85
N PHE A 220 -0.93 28.11 3.56
CA PHE A 220 -1.84 27.07 3.12
C PHE A 220 -1.16 25.70 3.16
N PRO A 221 -1.83 24.65 3.66
CA PRO A 221 -1.42 23.29 3.44
C PRO A 221 -1.46 22.92 1.96
N SER A 222 -0.39 22.31 1.46
CA SER A 222 -0.36 21.73 0.11
C SER A 222 -0.78 20.27 0.19
N LEU A 223 -1.94 19.92 -0.37
CA LEU A 223 -2.57 18.61 -0.20
C LEU A 223 -2.08 17.65 -1.30
N TYR A 224 -1.35 16.61 -0.93
CA TYR A 224 -0.88 15.57 -1.84
C TYR A 224 -1.70 14.30 -1.67
N VAL A 225 -2.29 13.81 -2.75
CA VAL A 225 -3.13 12.62 -2.71
C VAL A 225 -2.75 11.67 -3.84
N PRO A 226 -2.86 10.35 -3.65
CA PRO A 226 -2.70 9.41 -4.74
C PRO A 226 -3.85 9.55 -5.74
N HIS A 227 -3.78 8.80 -6.84
CA HIS A 227 -4.85 8.80 -7.85
C HIS A 227 -6.23 8.58 -7.21
N LEU A 228 -7.26 9.27 -7.71
CA LEU A 228 -8.60 9.28 -7.10
C LEU A 228 -9.28 7.90 -7.04
N THR A 229 -8.84 6.95 -7.84
CA THR A 229 -9.30 5.55 -7.78
C THR A 229 -8.49 4.68 -6.80
N SER A 230 -7.49 5.25 -6.12
CA SER A 230 -6.66 4.52 -5.15
C SER A 230 -7.49 4.04 -3.96
N GLY A 231 -7.39 2.75 -3.65
CA GLY A 231 -8.02 2.19 -2.44
C GLY A 231 -7.53 2.81 -1.13
N THR A 232 -6.31 3.35 -1.10
CA THR A 232 -5.77 4.12 0.04
C THR A 232 -6.54 5.41 0.25
N LEU A 233 -6.77 6.17 -0.84
CA LEU A 233 -7.55 7.41 -0.77
C LEU A 233 -9.03 7.12 -0.46
N GLN A 234 -9.62 6.08 -1.06
CA GLN A 234 -11.01 5.69 -0.81
C GLN A 234 -11.26 5.35 0.67
N LEU A 235 -10.37 4.60 1.32
CA LEU A 235 -10.48 4.31 2.75
C LEU A 235 -10.47 5.60 3.59
N PHE A 236 -9.62 6.56 3.25
CA PHE A 236 -9.58 7.85 3.92
C PHE A 236 -10.88 8.65 3.72
N ILE A 237 -11.39 8.68 2.47
CA ILE A 237 -12.66 9.34 2.14
C ILE A 237 -13.83 8.69 2.92
N GLU A 238 -13.93 7.37 2.89
CA GLU A 238 -14.97 6.63 3.62
C GLU A 238 -14.91 6.91 5.14
N TRP A 239 -13.71 7.11 5.69
CA TRP A 239 -13.54 7.37 7.11
C TRP A 239 -13.96 8.78 7.51
N CYS A 240 -13.47 9.83 6.84
CA CYS A 240 -13.69 11.21 7.29
C CYS A 240 -14.57 12.07 6.37
N MET A 241 -14.98 11.55 5.21
CA MET A 241 -15.79 12.27 4.21
C MET A 241 -16.86 11.36 3.60
N PRO A 242 -17.65 10.61 4.37
CA PRO A 242 -18.63 9.65 3.83
C PRO A 242 -19.67 10.36 2.96
N GLY A 243 -19.71 10.02 1.67
CA GLY A 243 -20.61 10.63 0.70
C GLY A 243 -20.16 12.00 0.16
N GLU A 244 -18.99 12.48 0.58
CA GLU A 244 -18.42 13.76 0.14
C GLU A 244 -17.34 13.57 -0.91
N GLN A 245 -16.94 14.70 -1.52
CA GLN A 245 -15.85 14.73 -2.49
C GLN A 245 -14.61 15.43 -1.89
N ILE A 246 -13.44 14.98 -2.32
CA ILE A 246 -12.19 15.60 -1.92
C ILE A 246 -12.03 16.98 -2.59
N THR A 247 -11.56 17.97 -1.83
CA THR A 247 -11.34 19.34 -2.34
C THR A 247 -10.38 19.37 -3.53
N THR A 248 -10.54 20.36 -4.38
CA THR A 248 -9.59 20.69 -5.45
C THR A 248 -8.64 21.84 -5.05
N ILE A 249 -8.91 22.52 -3.94
CA ILE A 249 -8.13 23.67 -3.47
C ILE A 249 -6.81 23.17 -2.89
N GLY A 250 -5.69 23.65 -3.43
CA GLY A 250 -4.36 23.27 -2.97
C GLY A 250 -3.99 21.80 -3.15
N ARG A 251 -4.79 21.05 -3.92
CA ARG A 251 -4.61 19.61 -4.12
C ARG A 251 -3.71 19.31 -5.33
N TYR A 252 -2.76 18.43 -5.09
CA TYR A 252 -1.90 17.81 -6.09
C TYR A 252 -2.21 16.31 -6.13
N THR A 253 -2.51 15.81 -7.32
CA THR A 253 -2.74 14.37 -7.52
C THR A 253 -1.45 13.74 -8.03
N GLU A 254 -0.92 12.81 -7.26
CA GLU A 254 0.34 12.14 -7.52
C GLU A 254 0.14 10.81 -8.28
N PRO A 255 1.10 10.39 -9.10
CA PRO A 255 0.99 9.15 -9.87
C PRO A 255 0.96 7.90 -9.00
N GLY A 256 1.48 7.97 -7.78
CA GLY A 256 1.51 6.84 -6.86
C GLY A 256 1.67 7.23 -5.40
N PRO A 257 1.49 6.27 -4.49
CA PRO A 257 1.55 6.54 -3.05
C PRO A 257 2.94 6.96 -2.56
N SER A 258 4.03 6.44 -3.15
CA SER A 258 5.40 6.84 -2.78
C SER A 258 5.70 8.29 -3.17
N SER A 259 5.17 8.80 -4.31
CA SER A 259 5.38 10.19 -4.71
C SER A 259 4.68 11.19 -3.78
N VAL A 260 3.55 10.81 -3.17
CA VAL A 260 2.91 11.58 -2.09
C VAL A 260 3.86 11.78 -0.91
N VAL A 261 4.49 10.70 -0.44
CA VAL A 261 5.43 10.79 0.70
C VAL A 261 6.69 11.57 0.31
N ASN A 262 7.19 11.41 -0.92
CA ASN A 262 8.31 12.21 -1.44
C ASN A 262 8.00 13.72 -1.41
N ALA A 263 6.77 14.12 -1.76
CA ALA A 263 6.35 15.51 -1.64
C ALA A 263 6.35 16.00 -0.18
N CYS A 264 5.88 15.17 0.77
CA CYS A 264 5.94 15.48 2.19
C CYS A 264 7.39 15.58 2.70
N CYS A 265 8.33 14.78 2.17
CA CYS A 265 9.75 14.91 2.48
C CYS A 265 10.36 16.24 1.96
N ALA A 266 9.87 16.73 0.82
CA ALA A 266 10.45 17.86 0.11
C ALA A 266 9.90 19.22 0.57
N TYR A 267 8.62 19.28 0.94
CA TYR A 267 7.94 20.55 1.20
C TYR A 267 7.42 20.65 2.64
N PRO A 268 7.85 21.65 3.43
CA PRO A 268 7.38 21.82 4.82
C PRO A 268 5.87 22.02 4.94
N THR A 269 5.21 22.63 3.93
CA THR A 269 3.76 22.87 3.91
C THR A 269 2.96 21.68 3.38
N ALA A 270 3.62 20.60 2.97
CA ALA A 270 2.94 19.43 2.43
C ALA A 270 2.23 18.65 3.51
N ILE A 271 1.03 18.20 3.16
CA ILE A 271 0.29 17.16 3.88
C ILE A 271 -0.25 16.17 2.84
N GLY A 272 -0.06 14.88 3.07
CA GLY A 272 -0.35 13.88 2.06
C GLY A 272 -1.00 12.62 2.62
N ILE A 273 -1.75 11.90 1.77
CA ILE A 273 -2.42 10.65 2.11
C ILE A 273 -1.70 9.52 1.39
N SER A 274 -1.14 8.57 2.14
CA SER A 274 -0.43 7.41 1.58
C SER A 274 -0.58 6.17 2.47
N GLY A 275 -0.16 5.00 1.97
CA GLY A 275 -0.09 3.77 2.77
C GLY A 275 1.09 3.78 3.74
N TYR A 276 0.94 3.08 4.87
CA TYR A 276 2.00 2.89 5.87
C TYR A 276 3.28 2.29 5.27
N ALA A 277 3.14 1.43 4.28
CA ALA A 277 4.25 0.83 3.54
C ALA A 277 5.18 1.85 2.84
N ASN A 278 4.73 3.08 2.62
CA ASN A 278 5.50 4.12 1.92
C ASN A 278 6.22 5.10 2.87
N ARG A 279 6.32 4.78 4.17
CA ARG A 279 6.99 5.64 5.16
C ARG A 279 8.45 5.90 4.81
N GLN A 280 8.92 7.09 5.16
CA GLN A 280 10.30 7.54 4.92
C GLN A 280 10.77 8.39 6.10
N ALA A 281 12.08 8.40 6.38
CA ALA A 281 12.66 9.11 7.52
C ALA A 281 12.39 10.63 7.51
N ARG A 282 12.25 11.25 6.32
CA ARG A 282 12.00 12.70 6.17
C ARG A 282 10.52 13.09 6.13
N ALA A 283 9.62 12.12 6.24
CA ALA A 283 8.18 12.35 6.37
C ALA A 283 7.64 11.62 7.59
N ARG A 284 6.79 12.26 8.33
CA ARG A 284 6.20 11.75 9.56
C ARG A 284 4.72 11.45 9.35
N ALA A 285 4.29 10.25 9.74
CA ALA A 285 2.88 9.94 9.82
C ALA A 285 2.25 10.64 11.05
N VAL A 286 1.16 11.35 10.82
CA VAL A 286 0.44 12.12 11.85
C VAL A 286 -0.46 11.17 12.65
N PRO A 287 -0.40 11.17 13.99
CA PRO A 287 -1.36 10.45 14.82
C PRO A 287 -2.79 10.92 14.54
N LEU A 288 -3.74 9.98 14.45
CA LEU A 288 -5.14 10.27 14.14
C LEU A 288 -6.03 10.00 15.35
N SER A 289 -7.10 10.78 15.47
CA SER A 289 -8.17 10.58 16.45
C SER A 289 -9.51 10.41 15.75
N ILE A 290 -10.37 9.55 16.29
CA ILE A 290 -11.74 9.29 15.78
C ILE A 290 -12.71 10.44 16.04
N GLY A 291 -12.30 11.45 16.80
CA GLY A 291 -13.11 12.63 17.09
C GLY A 291 -12.55 13.52 18.19
N ALA A 292 -13.17 14.66 18.39
CA ALA A 292 -12.77 15.62 19.41
C ALA A 292 -12.78 15.00 20.81
N GLY A 293 -11.72 15.24 21.58
CA GLY A 293 -11.56 14.71 22.94
C GLY A 293 -11.18 13.23 23.02
N GLN A 294 -11.06 12.53 21.90
CA GLN A 294 -10.52 11.16 21.85
C GLN A 294 -8.99 11.19 21.71
N PRO A 295 -8.29 10.14 22.16
CA PRO A 295 -6.83 10.08 22.05
C PRO A 295 -6.36 10.08 20.60
N PHE A 296 -5.19 10.67 20.38
CA PHE A 296 -4.44 10.54 19.14
C PHE A 296 -3.69 9.21 19.14
N ILE A 297 -3.94 8.38 18.14
CA ILE A 297 -3.30 7.08 17.95
C ILE A 297 -2.28 7.19 16.81
N ALA A 298 -1.01 6.92 17.11
CA ALA A 298 0.03 6.85 16.10
C ALA A 298 -0.07 5.53 15.30
N PRO A 299 0.29 5.51 14.01
CA PRO A 299 0.31 4.30 13.21
C PRO A 299 1.54 3.42 13.53
N THR A 300 1.57 2.89 14.73
CA THR A 300 2.58 1.90 15.14
C THR A 300 2.17 0.50 14.64
N VAL A 301 3.14 -0.41 14.54
CA VAL A 301 2.87 -1.83 14.19
C VAL A 301 1.80 -2.40 15.11
N THR A 302 1.95 -2.21 16.42
CA THR A 302 0.98 -2.66 17.42
C THR A 302 -0.42 -2.09 17.17
N ALA A 303 -0.56 -0.78 17.00
CA ALA A 303 -1.86 -0.13 16.81
C ALA A 303 -2.53 -0.52 15.47
N ILE A 304 -1.76 -0.87 14.45
CA ILE A 304 -2.28 -1.38 13.18
C ILE A 304 -2.71 -2.85 13.35
N CYS A 305 -1.93 -3.65 14.09
CA CYS A 305 -2.23 -5.06 14.32
C CYS A 305 -3.47 -5.27 15.18
N ASP A 306 -3.65 -4.51 16.26
CA ASP A 306 -4.80 -4.62 17.16
C ASP A 306 -6.04 -3.85 16.65
N GLY A 307 -5.86 -3.03 15.59
CA GLY A 307 -6.95 -2.26 14.97
C GLY A 307 -7.33 -1.00 15.74
N THR A 308 -6.52 -0.55 16.70
CA THR A 308 -6.77 0.72 17.41
C THR A 308 -6.46 1.94 16.54
N TYR A 309 -5.53 1.82 15.57
CA TYR A 309 -5.31 2.88 14.60
C TYR A 309 -6.52 2.99 13.64
N PRO A 310 -7.14 4.17 13.50
CA PRO A 310 -8.44 4.32 12.82
C PRO A 310 -8.49 3.87 11.36
N LEU A 311 -7.37 3.93 10.66
CA LEU A 311 -7.25 3.60 9.24
C LEU A 311 -6.41 2.33 8.99
N ALA A 312 -6.31 1.46 10.00
CA ALA A 312 -5.74 0.12 9.84
C ALA A 312 -6.64 -0.74 8.94
N ARG A 313 -6.04 -1.53 8.06
CA ARG A 313 -6.77 -2.41 7.14
C ARG A 313 -6.07 -3.75 6.93
N PRO A 314 -6.83 -4.84 6.83
CA PRO A 314 -6.28 -6.12 6.38
C PRO A 314 -6.11 -6.13 4.86
N LEU A 315 -5.14 -6.91 4.40
CA LEU A 315 -4.92 -7.25 3.00
C LEU A 315 -5.34 -8.70 2.80
N HIS A 316 -6.35 -8.93 1.98
CA HIS A 316 -6.95 -10.25 1.81
C HIS A 316 -6.70 -10.82 0.41
N LEU A 317 -6.46 -12.14 0.35
CA LEU A 317 -6.74 -12.95 -0.84
C LEU A 317 -8.09 -13.63 -0.65
N VAL A 318 -8.98 -13.49 -1.62
CA VAL A 318 -10.34 -14.02 -1.60
C VAL A 318 -10.49 -14.99 -2.76
N PHE A 319 -11.00 -16.18 -2.49
CA PHE A 319 -11.23 -17.19 -3.51
C PHE A 319 -12.50 -18.02 -3.19
N VAL A 320 -12.88 -18.89 -4.12
CA VAL A 320 -14.05 -19.76 -3.95
C VAL A 320 -13.68 -21.22 -4.19
N ALA A 321 -14.23 -22.09 -3.34
CA ALA A 321 -14.09 -23.55 -3.49
C ALA A 321 -15.41 -24.21 -3.10
N THR A 322 -15.59 -25.49 -3.44
CA THR A 322 -16.75 -26.26 -3.03
C THR A 322 -16.86 -26.32 -1.50
N ASP A 323 -15.73 -26.58 -0.85
CA ASP A 323 -15.53 -26.57 0.60
C ASP A 323 -14.03 -26.50 0.92
N ALA A 324 -13.67 -26.53 2.20
CA ALA A 324 -12.28 -26.46 2.68
C ALA A 324 -11.39 -27.65 2.24
N HIS A 325 -11.99 -28.81 1.91
CA HIS A 325 -11.24 -29.98 1.45
C HIS A 325 -10.97 -29.95 -0.06
N HIS A 326 -11.79 -29.23 -0.81
CA HIS A 326 -11.76 -29.15 -2.27
C HIS A 326 -11.20 -27.80 -2.77
N ILE A 327 -10.27 -27.21 -2.04
CA ILE A 327 -9.51 -26.04 -2.50
C ILE A 327 -8.52 -26.48 -3.58
N PRO A 328 -8.49 -25.82 -4.76
CA PRO A 328 -7.52 -26.14 -5.81
C PRO A 328 -6.08 -26.10 -5.29
N ASP A 329 -5.27 -27.11 -5.63
CA ASP A 329 -3.90 -27.28 -5.10
C ASP A 329 -3.03 -26.04 -5.37
N GLY A 330 -3.15 -25.42 -6.55
CA GLY A 330 -2.42 -24.20 -6.87
C GLY A 330 -2.75 -23.02 -5.94
N ILE A 331 -4.02 -22.83 -5.58
CA ILE A 331 -4.44 -21.81 -4.62
C ILE A 331 -3.93 -22.16 -3.23
N ARG A 332 -4.11 -23.40 -2.79
CA ARG A 332 -3.68 -23.86 -1.47
C ARG A 332 -2.17 -23.68 -1.29
N GLU A 333 -1.39 -24.06 -2.28
CA GLU A 333 0.06 -24.01 -2.20
C GLU A 333 0.59 -22.57 -2.28
N PHE A 334 0.00 -21.71 -3.11
CA PHE A 334 0.32 -20.30 -3.13
C PHE A 334 0.03 -19.62 -1.78
N LEU A 335 -1.09 -19.95 -1.14
CA LEU A 335 -1.42 -19.44 0.20
C LEU A 335 -0.47 -19.97 1.27
N ARG A 336 -0.05 -21.25 1.20
CA ARG A 336 0.94 -21.81 2.13
C ARG A 336 2.28 -21.09 2.02
N PHE A 337 2.75 -20.83 0.79
CA PHE A 337 3.94 -20.04 0.57
C PHE A 337 3.77 -18.60 1.10
N THR A 338 2.65 -17.94 0.77
CA THR A 338 2.36 -16.58 1.22
C THR A 338 2.32 -16.45 2.75
N LEU A 339 1.80 -17.46 3.45
CA LEU A 339 1.65 -17.51 4.91
C LEU A 339 2.75 -18.33 5.60
N ALA A 340 3.86 -18.55 4.93
CA ALA A 340 5.10 -19.05 5.50
C ALA A 340 6.07 -17.91 5.77
N GLU A 341 7.18 -18.21 6.44
CA GLU A 341 8.29 -17.29 6.72
C GLU A 341 8.70 -16.51 5.45
N ASP A 342 8.94 -17.21 4.32
CA ASP A 342 9.34 -16.60 3.05
C ASP A 342 8.34 -15.56 2.51
N GLY A 343 7.05 -15.87 2.55
CA GLY A 343 5.99 -14.96 2.07
C GLY A 343 5.75 -13.78 3.00
N GLN A 344 5.91 -13.97 4.30
CA GLN A 344 5.77 -12.92 5.30
C GLN A 344 7.01 -12.01 5.36
N ASP A 345 8.18 -12.53 5.04
CA ASP A 345 9.36 -11.72 4.75
C ASP A 345 9.10 -10.76 3.59
N MET A 346 8.48 -11.24 2.50
CA MET A 346 8.11 -10.35 1.38
C MET A 346 7.12 -9.27 1.82
N ALA A 347 6.20 -9.57 2.75
CA ALA A 347 5.30 -8.57 3.30
C ALA A 347 6.07 -7.49 4.07
N ALA A 348 6.97 -7.89 4.96
CA ALA A 348 7.80 -6.97 5.73
C ALA A 348 8.73 -6.14 4.81
N MET A 349 9.38 -6.75 3.83
CA MET A 349 10.26 -6.08 2.87
C MET A 349 9.53 -5.06 1.99
N THR A 350 8.25 -5.28 1.68
CA THR A 350 7.42 -4.30 0.97
C THR A 350 6.81 -3.23 1.87
N GLY A 351 7.20 -3.22 3.16
CA GLY A 351 6.75 -2.25 4.16
C GLY A 351 5.36 -2.51 4.72
N ASN A 352 4.73 -3.61 4.34
CA ASN A 352 3.51 -4.08 4.97
C ASN A 352 3.84 -4.75 6.32
N ILE A 353 2.82 -4.94 7.14
CA ILE A 353 2.97 -5.61 8.42
C ILE A 353 2.56 -7.07 8.24
N PRO A 354 3.40 -8.05 8.62
CA PRO A 354 3.03 -9.46 8.65
C PRO A 354 1.72 -9.67 9.42
N MET A 355 0.97 -10.66 9.05
CA MET A 355 -0.23 -10.99 9.83
C MET A 355 0.16 -11.70 11.15
N ASP A 356 -0.81 -11.94 12.00
CA ASP A 356 -0.64 -12.75 13.19
C ASP A 356 -0.60 -14.24 12.80
N ALA A 357 0.52 -14.91 13.06
CA ALA A 357 0.72 -16.33 12.72
C ALA A 357 -0.33 -17.26 13.36
N SER A 358 -0.93 -16.88 14.50
CA SER A 358 -2.01 -17.62 15.13
C SER A 358 -3.31 -17.66 14.31
N ARG A 359 -3.42 -16.80 13.29
CA ARG A 359 -4.59 -16.69 12.39
C ARG A 359 -4.41 -17.42 11.07
N ILE A 360 -3.39 -18.23 10.93
CA ILE A 360 -3.21 -19.09 9.75
C ILE A 360 -4.43 -20.02 9.63
N PRO A 361 -5.11 -20.06 8.48
CA PRO A 361 -6.32 -20.86 8.32
C PRO A 361 -6.05 -22.37 8.45
N GLU A 362 -6.85 -23.04 9.26
CA GLU A 362 -6.72 -24.51 9.50
C GLU A 362 -6.78 -25.35 8.24
N PHE A 363 -7.50 -24.91 7.20
CA PHE A 363 -7.61 -25.64 5.92
C PHE A 363 -6.28 -25.73 5.14
N LEU A 364 -5.27 -24.94 5.50
CA LEU A 364 -3.93 -25.04 4.93
C LEU A 364 -3.14 -26.20 5.52
N GLY A 365 -3.64 -26.82 6.57
CA GLY A 365 -3.01 -27.91 7.30
C GLY A 365 -2.14 -27.42 8.46
N THR A 366 -1.64 -28.38 9.23
CA THR A 366 -0.77 -28.09 10.38
C THR A 366 0.69 -28.28 9.97
N PRO A 367 1.56 -27.28 10.25
CA PRO A 367 3.00 -27.46 10.03
C PRO A 367 3.56 -28.60 10.89
N VAL A 368 4.42 -29.45 10.31
CA VAL A 368 5.10 -30.53 11.05
C VAL A 368 6.47 -30.00 11.49
N LYS A 369 6.72 -29.93 12.79
CA LYS A 369 7.94 -29.38 13.38
C LYS A 369 8.27 -27.96 12.85
N GLY A 370 7.23 -27.12 12.70
CA GLY A 370 7.40 -25.77 12.21
C GLY A 370 7.62 -25.63 10.70
N VAL A 371 7.45 -26.69 9.91
CA VAL A 371 7.62 -26.68 8.45
C VAL A 371 6.34 -27.15 7.77
N TRP A 372 5.85 -26.44 6.80
CA TRP A 372 4.82 -26.91 5.89
C TRP A 372 5.43 -27.81 4.82
N GLN A 373 5.04 -29.09 4.90
CA GLN A 373 5.42 -30.14 3.96
C GLN A 373 4.29 -30.45 2.98
#